data_e8d488fd66568a3a9baa36a6405f4ebb
#
_entry.id   e8d488fd66568a3a9baa36a6405f4ebb
#
_cell.length_a   1.000
_cell.length_b   1.000
_cell.length_c   1.000
_cell.angle_alpha   90.00
_cell.angle_beta   90.00
_cell.angle_gamma   90.00
#
_symmetry.space_group_name_H-M   'P 1'
#
loop_
_entity.id
_entity.type
_entity.pdbx_description
1 polymer ?
#
loop_
_entity_poly.entity_id
_entity_poly.type
_entity_poly.pdbx_seq_one_letter_code
_entity_poly.pdbx_strand_id
1 'polypeptide(L)'
;MTQKYYLDTSIWLDFFEKRNEPNLPKGDWAHELLDKITKNNNKVIYSDIVILELGVVDYQPHEIEKLFEKIRPILIFAESTEKQARKAKDLASKRDIPKGDALHALIARDNKATLVTLDNHFKKLLDIIKPKRPQDLI
;
A
#
# COMPACT_ATOMS: atom_id res chain seq x y z
N MET A 1 21.92 -2.12 0.06
CA MET A 1 20.73 -2.98 -0.09
C MET A 1 19.51 -2.13 -0.41
N THR A 2 18.69 -2.62 -1.34
CA THR A 2 17.47 -1.92 -1.74
C THR A 2 16.38 -2.17 -0.71
N GLN A 3 15.80 -1.10 -0.17
CA GLN A 3 14.62 -1.20 0.68
C GLN A 3 13.37 -1.27 -0.19
N LYS A 4 12.37 -1.98 0.31
CA LYS A 4 11.09 -2.14 -0.36
C LYS A 4 9.99 -1.59 0.53
N TYR A 5 9.04 -0.90 -0.09
CA TYR A 5 7.88 -0.33 0.59
C TYR A 5 6.62 -0.88 -0.07
N TYR A 6 5.61 -1.11 0.73
CA TYR A 6 4.29 -1.51 0.25
C TYR A 6 3.28 -0.47 0.73
N LEU A 7 2.66 0.22 -0.21
CA LEU A 7 1.64 1.23 0.11
C LEU A 7 0.27 0.58 0.04
N ASP A 8 -0.56 0.74 1.09
CA ASP A 8 -1.93 0.30 0.98
C ASP A 8 -2.69 1.17 -0.03
N THR A 9 -3.87 0.73 -0.43
CA THR A 9 -4.61 1.39 -1.51
C THR A 9 -4.94 2.84 -1.17
N SER A 10 -5.22 3.17 0.10
CA SER A 10 -5.55 4.54 0.48
C SER A 10 -4.37 5.51 0.28
N ILE A 11 -3.15 5.03 0.48
CA ILE A 11 -1.95 5.85 0.22
C ILE A 11 -1.81 6.11 -1.28
N TRP A 12 -2.06 5.11 -2.12
CA TRP A 12 -2.07 5.30 -3.57
C TRP A 12 -3.12 6.34 -4.00
N LEU A 13 -4.30 6.30 -3.39
CA LEU A 13 -5.36 7.29 -3.66
C LEU A 13 -4.95 8.69 -3.22
N ASP A 14 -4.30 8.81 -2.05
CA ASP A 14 -3.79 10.09 -1.58
C ASP A 14 -2.77 10.67 -2.57
N PHE A 15 -1.92 9.80 -3.14
CA PHE A 15 -0.94 10.20 -4.14
C PHE A 15 -1.62 10.62 -5.46
N PHE A 16 -2.51 9.78 -5.99
CA PHE A 16 -3.14 10.03 -7.29
C PHE A 16 -4.03 11.28 -7.28
N GLU A 17 -4.74 11.50 -6.18
CA GLU A 17 -5.73 12.56 -6.06
C GLU A 17 -5.24 13.76 -5.26
N LYS A 18 -4.02 13.66 -4.72
CA LYS A 18 -3.42 14.69 -3.86
C LYS A 18 -4.38 15.11 -2.75
N ARG A 19 -4.90 14.13 -2.02
CA ARG A 19 -5.96 14.34 -1.01
C ARG A 19 -5.40 14.94 0.27
N ASN A 20 -5.32 16.27 0.32
CA ASN A 20 -4.90 17.00 1.51
C ASN A 20 -6.12 17.41 2.33
N GLU A 21 -6.00 17.32 3.65
CA GLU A 21 -7.01 17.82 4.60
C GLU A 21 -6.35 18.83 5.51
N PRO A 22 -7.11 19.74 6.15
CA PRO A 22 -6.54 20.70 7.10
C PRO A 22 -5.76 19.97 8.21
N ASN A 23 -4.51 20.37 8.40
CA ASN A 23 -3.58 19.76 9.36
C ASN A 23 -3.27 18.28 9.10
N LEU A 24 -3.65 17.75 7.94
CA LEU A 24 -3.39 16.36 7.56
C LEU A 24 -3.12 16.30 6.06
N PRO A 25 -1.94 16.76 5.60
CA PRO A 25 -1.61 16.85 4.18
C PRO A 25 -1.20 15.48 3.61
N LYS A 26 -2.13 14.54 3.56
CA LYS A 26 -1.90 13.15 3.16
C LYS A 26 -1.31 13.02 1.76
N GLY A 27 -1.84 13.81 0.81
CA GLY A 27 -1.35 13.79 -0.57
C GLY A 27 0.09 14.27 -0.67
N ASP A 28 0.43 15.33 0.07
CA ASP A 28 1.81 15.83 0.10
C ASP A 28 2.75 14.80 0.71
N TRP A 29 2.35 14.15 1.80
CA TRP A 29 3.16 13.09 2.41
C TRP A 29 3.40 11.94 1.43
N ALA A 30 2.37 11.52 0.69
CA ALA A 30 2.51 10.44 -0.29
C ALA A 30 3.48 10.83 -1.40
N HIS A 31 3.39 12.07 -1.92
CA HIS A 31 4.31 12.59 -2.94
C HIS A 31 5.73 12.66 -2.42
N GLU A 32 5.94 13.21 -1.22
CA GLU A 32 7.28 13.31 -0.62
C GLU A 32 7.90 11.94 -0.39
N LEU A 33 7.09 10.98 0.05
CA LEU A 33 7.58 9.62 0.27
C LEU A 33 8.05 8.98 -1.05
N LEU A 34 7.24 9.07 -2.11
CA LEU A 34 7.61 8.50 -3.41
C LEU A 34 8.84 9.18 -4.00
N ASP A 35 8.97 10.49 -3.83
CA ASP A 35 10.17 11.21 -4.24
C ASP A 35 11.40 10.69 -3.50
N LYS A 36 11.30 10.51 -2.20
CA LYS A 36 12.41 10.01 -1.38
C LYS A 36 12.80 8.60 -1.78
N ILE A 37 11.81 7.73 -1.99
CA ILE A 37 12.05 6.35 -2.44
C ILE A 37 12.78 6.36 -3.78
N THR A 38 12.36 7.21 -4.70
CA THR A 38 13.00 7.34 -6.01
C THR A 38 14.43 7.81 -5.89
N LYS A 39 14.67 8.87 -5.12
CA LYS A 39 16.01 9.44 -4.92
C LYS A 39 16.99 8.47 -4.29
N ASN A 40 16.50 7.60 -3.42
CA ASN A 40 17.33 6.62 -2.73
C ASN A 40 17.44 5.29 -3.46
N ASN A 41 16.93 5.20 -4.69
CA ASN A 41 16.93 3.97 -5.51
C ASN A 41 16.27 2.79 -4.82
N ASN A 42 15.26 3.05 -4.01
CA ASN A 42 14.45 2.01 -3.37
C ASN A 42 13.25 1.64 -4.25
N LYS A 43 12.48 0.66 -3.84
CA LYS A 43 11.37 0.12 -4.64
C LYS A 43 10.06 0.18 -3.88
N VAL A 44 8.98 0.25 -4.64
CA VAL A 44 7.62 0.19 -4.11
C VAL A 44 6.91 -1.02 -4.71
N ILE A 45 6.33 -1.82 -3.83
CA ILE A 45 5.56 -3.00 -4.24
C ILE A 45 4.09 -2.59 -4.31
N TYR A 46 3.44 -2.96 -5.39
CA TYR A 46 1.98 -2.94 -5.52
C TYR A 46 1.50 -4.34 -5.87
N SER A 47 0.22 -4.60 -5.64
CA SER A 47 -0.32 -5.95 -5.79
C SER A 47 -1.59 -5.96 -6.62
N ASP A 48 -2.02 -7.16 -7.01
CA ASP A 48 -3.32 -7.37 -7.63
C ASP A 48 -4.46 -6.84 -6.75
N ILE A 49 -4.30 -6.87 -5.42
CA ILE A 49 -5.31 -6.36 -4.49
C ILE A 49 -5.42 -4.84 -4.61
N VAL A 50 -4.29 -4.12 -4.74
CA VAL A 50 -4.32 -2.67 -4.98
C VAL A 50 -5.09 -2.36 -6.28
N ILE A 51 -4.80 -3.10 -7.34
CA ILE A 51 -5.48 -2.91 -8.63
C ILE A 51 -6.98 -3.16 -8.50
N LEU A 52 -7.35 -4.25 -7.81
CA LEU A 52 -8.75 -4.59 -7.58
C LEU A 52 -9.47 -3.48 -6.82
N GLU A 53 -8.87 -2.99 -5.74
CA GLU A 53 -9.48 -1.95 -4.91
C GLU A 53 -9.58 -0.61 -5.63
N LEU A 54 -8.60 -0.26 -6.46
CA LEU A 54 -8.69 0.93 -7.31
C LEU A 54 -9.87 0.81 -8.29
N GLY A 55 -10.09 -0.38 -8.85
CA GLY A 55 -11.24 -0.65 -9.72
C GLY A 55 -12.58 -0.47 -9.01
N VAL A 56 -12.64 -0.87 -7.72
CA VAL A 56 -13.85 -0.71 -6.90
C VAL A 56 -14.21 0.77 -6.71
N VAL A 57 -13.23 1.66 -6.66
CA VAL A 57 -13.46 3.11 -6.55
C VAL A 57 -13.42 3.80 -7.92
N ASP A 58 -13.79 3.05 -8.96
CA ASP A 58 -14.08 3.54 -10.32
C ASP A 58 -12.87 3.92 -11.19
N TYR A 59 -11.65 3.52 -10.81
CA TYR A 59 -10.51 3.66 -11.69
C TYR A 59 -10.58 2.59 -12.79
N GLN A 60 -10.50 3.03 -14.05
CA GLN A 60 -10.46 2.11 -15.18
C GLN A 60 -9.04 1.56 -15.38
N PRO A 61 -8.89 0.34 -15.95
CA PRO A 61 -7.56 -0.26 -16.15
C PRO A 61 -6.57 0.65 -16.86
N HIS A 62 -7.00 1.38 -17.89
CA HIS A 62 -6.10 2.29 -18.62
C HIS A 62 -5.68 3.50 -17.79
N GLU A 63 -6.54 3.97 -16.87
CA GLU A 63 -6.20 5.06 -15.96
C GLU A 63 -5.14 4.62 -14.95
N ILE A 64 -5.30 3.42 -14.40
CA ILE A 64 -4.35 2.83 -13.45
C ILE A 64 -2.99 2.68 -14.13
N GLU A 65 -2.96 2.14 -15.33
CA GLU A 65 -1.74 1.97 -16.12
C GLU A 65 -1.03 3.29 -16.33
N LYS A 66 -1.78 4.31 -16.73
CA LYS A 66 -1.24 5.65 -16.98
C LYS A 66 -0.66 6.28 -15.72
N LEU A 67 -1.32 6.10 -14.58
CA LEU A 67 -0.84 6.64 -13.30
C LEU A 67 0.44 5.96 -12.85
N PHE A 68 0.51 4.62 -12.96
CA PHE A 68 1.69 3.87 -12.57
C PHE A 68 2.87 4.06 -13.53
N GLU A 69 2.60 4.38 -14.79
CA GLU A 69 3.67 4.57 -15.79
C GLU A 69 4.68 5.63 -15.36
N LYS A 70 4.22 6.69 -14.70
CA LYS A 70 5.07 7.79 -14.27
C LYS A 70 6.13 7.37 -13.24
N ILE A 71 5.88 6.29 -12.51
CA ILE A 71 6.77 5.80 -11.45
C ILE A 71 7.22 4.36 -11.71
N ARG A 72 7.03 3.87 -12.94
CA ARG A 72 7.34 2.49 -13.33
C ARG A 72 8.73 2.02 -12.90
N PRO A 73 9.79 2.85 -13.02
CA PRO A 73 11.14 2.38 -12.67
C PRO A 73 11.31 1.94 -11.22
N ILE A 74 10.48 2.41 -10.29
CA ILE A 74 10.59 2.03 -8.88
C ILE A 74 9.58 0.95 -8.48
N LEU A 75 8.69 0.53 -9.40
CA LEU A 75 7.60 -0.39 -9.08
C LEU A 75 8.00 -1.85 -9.21
N ILE A 76 7.50 -2.67 -8.28
CA ILE A 76 7.55 -4.14 -8.34
C ILE A 76 6.13 -4.64 -8.15
N PHE A 77 5.66 -5.52 -9.04
CA PHE A 77 4.35 -6.13 -8.90
C PHE A 77 4.46 -7.42 -8.08
N ALA A 78 3.57 -7.60 -7.11
CA ALA A 78 3.46 -8.82 -6.32
C ALA A 78 2.03 -9.36 -6.41
N GLU A 79 1.88 -10.56 -6.93
CA GLU A 79 0.58 -11.22 -7.00
C GLU A 79 0.27 -11.90 -5.67
N SER A 80 -0.95 -11.73 -5.16
CA SER A 80 -1.38 -12.43 -3.95
C SER A 80 -1.50 -13.93 -4.21
N THR A 81 -1.31 -14.74 -3.16
CA THR A 81 -1.37 -16.18 -3.23
C THR A 81 -2.65 -16.70 -2.58
N GLU A 82 -3.04 -17.94 -2.92
CA GLU A 82 -4.16 -18.59 -2.26
C GLU A 82 -3.92 -18.76 -0.76
N LYS A 83 -2.68 -19.03 -0.37
CA LYS A 83 -2.31 -19.15 1.04
C LYS A 83 -2.55 -17.85 1.78
N GLN A 84 -2.14 -16.72 1.18
CA GLN A 84 -2.40 -15.38 1.73
C GLN A 84 -3.90 -15.11 1.81
N ALA A 85 -4.65 -15.46 0.77
CA ALA A 85 -6.09 -15.23 0.74
C ALA A 85 -6.81 -16.00 1.85
N ARG A 86 -6.44 -17.27 2.07
CA ARG A 86 -7.02 -18.08 3.16
C ARG A 86 -6.67 -17.50 4.53
N LYS A 87 -5.42 -17.14 4.74
CA LYS A 87 -4.98 -16.54 6.01
C LYS A 87 -5.67 -15.20 6.26
N ALA A 88 -5.82 -14.37 5.21
CA ALA A 88 -6.49 -13.08 5.32
C ALA A 88 -7.97 -13.24 5.71
N LYS A 89 -8.65 -14.23 5.12
CA LYS A 89 -10.04 -14.52 5.46
C LYS A 89 -10.18 -14.90 6.94
N ASP A 90 -9.28 -15.74 7.43
CA ASP A 90 -9.25 -16.17 8.82
C ASP A 90 -9.00 -14.99 9.77
N LEU A 91 -8.01 -14.16 9.47
CA LEU A 91 -7.69 -12.98 10.26
C LEU A 91 -8.84 -11.97 10.28
N ALA A 92 -9.45 -11.73 9.12
CA ALA A 92 -10.57 -10.81 9.01
C ALA A 92 -11.74 -11.23 9.88
N SER A 93 -12.07 -12.53 9.84
CA SER A 93 -13.16 -13.09 10.64
C SER A 93 -12.87 -13.02 12.14
N LYS A 94 -11.65 -13.39 12.55
CA LYS A 94 -11.28 -13.46 13.97
C LYS A 94 -11.05 -12.10 14.60
N ARG A 95 -10.60 -11.12 13.83
CA ARG A 95 -10.17 -9.82 14.35
C ARG A 95 -11.07 -8.67 13.96
N ASP A 96 -12.16 -8.96 13.24
CA ASP A 96 -13.12 -7.96 12.79
C ASP A 96 -12.44 -6.81 12.03
N ILE A 97 -11.71 -7.15 10.98
CA ILE A 97 -11.06 -6.22 10.07
C ILE A 97 -11.39 -6.57 8.63
N PRO A 98 -11.30 -5.60 7.70
CA PRO A 98 -11.51 -5.91 6.28
C PRO A 98 -10.49 -6.92 5.78
N LYS A 99 -10.94 -7.86 4.95
CA LYS A 99 -10.06 -8.88 4.34
C LYS A 99 -8.94 -8.24 3.52
N GLY A 100 -9.24 -7.13 2.83
CA GLY A 100 -8.24 -6.41 2.05
C GLY A 100 -7.08 -5.93 2.89
N ASP A 101 -7.35 -5.40 4.09
CA ASP A 101 -6.30 -4.94 5.00
C ASP A 101 -5.40 -6.10 5.44
N ALA A 102 -6.01 -7.24 5.77
CA ALA A 102 -5.25 -8.43 6.13
C ALA A 102 -4.38 -8.92 4.96
N LEU A 103 -4.91 -8.86 3.72
CA LEU A 103 -4.14 -9.22 2.52
C LEU A 103 -2.95 -8.29 2.32
N HIS A 104 -3.15 -6.98 2.43
CA HIS A 104 -2.05 -6.02 2.31
C HIS A 104 -0.94 -6.30 3.32
N ALA A 105 -1.31 -6.57 4.56
CA ALA A 105 -0.34 -6.89 5.61
C ALA A 105 0.47 -8.14 5.27
N LEU A 106 -0.20 -9.21 4.83
CA LEU A 106 0.46 -10.47 4.49
C LEU A 106 1.36 -10.35 3.26
N ILE A 107 0.90 -9.64 2.23
CA ILE A 107 1.71 -9.42 1.03
C ILE A 107 2.96 -8.61 1.37
N ALA A 108 2.82 -7.55 2.15
CA ALA A 108 3.96 -6.74 2.57
C ALA A 108 4.96 -7.56 3.37
N ARG A 109 4.47 -8.34 4.35
CA ARG A 109 5.32 -9.21 5.17
C ARG A 109 6.10 -10.22 4.31
N ASP A 110 5.39 -10.92 3.43
CA ASP A 110 5.98 -11.99 2.64
C ASP A 110 6.99 -11.48 1.60
N ASN A 111 6.86 -10.21 1.21
CA ASN A 111 7.80 -9.56 0.30
C ASN A 111 8.88 -8.76 1.04
N LYS A 112 8.93 -8.85 2.36
CA LYS A 112 9.91 -8.15 3.21
C LYS A 112 9.90 -6.64 2.97
N ALA A 113 8.70 -6.09 2.81
CA ALA A 113 8.50 -4.67 2.57
C ALA A 113 8.03 -3.96 3.83
N THR A 114 8.33 -2.67 3.93
CA THR A 114 7.75 -1.81 4.94
C THR A 114 6.32 -1.47 4.53
N LEU A 115 5.34 -1.81 5.34
CA LEU A 115 3.94 -1.46 5.08
C LEU A 115 3.72 -0.01 5.45
N VAL A 116 3.18 0.77 4.52
CA VAL A 116 2.88 2.19 4.72
C VAL A 116 1.36 2.38 4.69
N THR A 117 0.81 2.91 5.78
CA THR A 117 -0.62 3.13 5.91
C THR A 117 -0.93 4.20 6.95
N LEU A 118 -2.10 4.83 6.82
CA LEU A 118 -2.69 5.70 7.83
C LEU A 118 -3.90 5.06 8.50
N ASP A 119 -4.26 3.83 8.08
CA ASP A 119 -5.46 3.16 8.56
C ASP A 119 -5.22 2.48 9.91
N ASN A 120 -6.09 2.75 10.87
CA ASN A 120 -6.01 2.19 12.22
C ASN A 120 -6.31 0.69 12.29
N HIS A 121 -6.95 0.11 11.27
CA HIS A 121 -7.22 -1.34 11.25
C HIS A 121 -5.94 -2.16 11.39
N PHE A 122 -4.82 -1.65 10.87
CA PHE A 122 -3.54 -2.37 10.92
C PHE A 122 -2.97 -2.49 12.33
N LYS A 123 -3.50 -1.75 13.30
CA LYS A 123 -3.12 -1.93 14.71
C LYS A 123 -3.52 -3.30 15.25
N LYS A 124 -4.49 -3.95 14.60
CA LYS A 124 -4.91 -5.31 14.94
C LYS A 124 -4.05 -6.39 14.28
N LEU A 125 -3.02 -5.99 13.53
CA LEU A 125 -2.16 -6.90 12.75
C LEU A 125 -0.69 -6.76 13.11
N LEU A 126 -0.36 -6.23 14.29
CA LEU A 126 1.03 -5.94 14.69
C LEU A 126 1.90 -7.20 14.82
N ASP A 127 1.29 -8.36 15.04
CA ASP A 127 1.99 -9.65 15.05
C ASP A 127 2.32 -10.14 13.63
N ILE A 128 1.65 -9.60 12.62
CA ILE A 128 1.90 -9.91 11.21
C ILE A 128 2.96 -8.96 10.67
N ILE A 129 2.76 -7.66 10.84
CA ILE A 129 3.67 -6.62 10.37
C ILE A 129 3.44 -5.35 11.15
N LYS A 130 4.52 -4.60 11.42
CA LYS A 130 4.42 -3.30 12.08
C LYS A 130 4.31 -2.21 11.02
N PRO A 131 3.16 -1.54 10.90
CA PRO A 131 2.98 -0.52 9.86
C PRO A 131 3.73 0.77 10.20
N LYS A 132 4.03 1.55 9.17
CA LYS A 132 4.60 2.89 9.29
C LYS A 132 3.67 3.89 8.62
N ARG A 133 3.66 5.10 9.13
CA ARG A 133 2.91 6.20 8.51
C ARG A 133 3.81 6.91 7.50
N PRO A 134 3.25 7.45 6.41
CA PRO A 134 4.11 8.13 5.41
C PRO A 134 4.91 9.28 6.01
N GLN A 135 4.33 10.07 6.92
CA GLN A 135 5.03 11.20 7.54
C GLN A 135 6.20 10.78 8.44
N ASP A 136 6.25 9.53 8.86
CA ASP A 136 7.36 9.01 9.67
C ASP A 136 8.54 8.55 8.80
N LEU A 137 8.36 8.50 7.49
CA LEU A 137 9.34 7.98 6.53
C LEU A 137 9.95 9.05 5.63
N ILE A 138 9.47 10.28 5.72
CA ILE A 138 9.95 11.40 4.90
C ILE A 138 10.89 12.33 5.63
#